data_8dc0e524dd3aa6e345f9dc15edcda09e
#
_entry.id   8dc0e524dd3aa6e345f9dc15edcda09e
#
_cell.length_a   1.000
_cell.length_b   1.000
_cell.length_c   1.000
_cell.angle_alpha   90.00
_cell.angle_beta   90.00
_cell.angle_gamma   90.00
#
_symmetry.space_group_name_H-M   'P 1'
#
loop_
_entity.id
_entity.type
_entity.pdbx_description
1 polymer ?
#
loop_
_entity_poly.entity_id
_entity_poly.type
_entity_poly.pdbx_seq_one_letter_code
_entity_poly.pdbx_strand_id
1 'polypeptide(L)'
;IRDPQLLKKADYGVMESTYGDRNHTEVWSYTDELAEIIDETLGKGGNVVIPSFAVGRTQELLYFIREIKDQGLVKSVPDFPVYIDSPLAKAATTVFCGDLHGYLDEDALELVKDGTHMFSFPNLHLVETTEESRMLNMDKTPKIIISASGMCDAGRIRHHLKHNLWRANSAVVFVGFQSPGTLGRRLLDGVEKVKLFGEEIAVKAKIVNFQGLSSHAAHDPLVEW
;
A
#
# COMPACT_ATOMS: atom_id res chain seq x y z
N ILE A 1 10.82 11.19 6.49
CA ILE A 1 10.20 12.50 6.16
C ILE A 1 10.43 13.43 7.36
N ARG A 2 10.75 14.70 7.12
CA ARG A 2 10.98 15.68 8.19
C ARG A 2 9.71 16.01 8.95
N ASP A 3 9.85 16.38 10.22
CA ASP A 3 8.74 16.82 11.05
C ASP A 3 8.07 18.10 10.51
N PRO A 4 6.77 18.27 10.72
CA PRO A 4 6.05 19.45 10.27
C PRO A 4 6.49 20.70 11.06
N GLN A 5 6.33 21.87 10.42
CA GLN A 5 6.53 23.13 11.10
C GLN A 5 5.31 23.48 11.94
N LEU A 6 5.51 23.70 13.23
CA LEU A 6 4.46 24.13 14.13
C LEU A 6 4.16 25.63 13.94
N LEU A 7 2.86 25.97 13.93
CA LEU A 7 2.44 27.37 13.86
C LEU A 7 2.48 28.01 15.26
N LYS A 8 3.17 29.17 15.35
CA LYS A 8 3.26 29.89 16.63
C LYS A 8 2.02 30.73 16.92
N LYS A 9 1.30 31.16 15.89
CA LYS A 9 0.11 32.02 16.01
C LYS A 9 -0.67 32.01 14.70
N ALA A 10 -2.01 31.89 14.83
CA ALA A 10 -2.96 32.08 13.73
C ALA A 10 -4.22 32.74 14.26
N ASP A 11 -4.92 33.54 13.45
CA ASP A 11 -6.24 34.09 13.79
C ASP A 11 -7.34 33.04 13.56
N TYR A 12 -7.14 32.14 12.60
CA TYR A 12 -8.01 31.01 12.28
C TYR A 12 -7.16 29.81 11.90
N GLY A 13 -7.48 28.63 12.41
CA GLY A 13 -6.86 27.36 12.06
C GLY A 13 -7.90 26.44 11.44
N VAL A 14 -7.56 25.80 10.31
CA VAL A 14 -8.33 24.70 9.71
C VAL A 14 -7.38 23.55 9.54
N MET A 15 -7.67 22.44 10.20
CA MET A 15 -6.82 21.24 10.20
C MET A 15 -7.63 19.99 9.91
N GLU A 16 -6.96 18.94 9.43
CA GLU A 16 -7.56 17.62 9.34
C GLU A 16 -7.74 17.01 10.74
N SER A 17 -8.57 15.97 10.85
CA SER A 17 -8.76 15.23 12.11
C SER A 17 -9.04 13.74 11.91
N THR A 18 -8.46 13.15 10.87
CA THR A 18 -8.71 11.76 10.46
C THR A 18 -8.46 10.77 11.58
N TYR A 19 -7.41 10.98 12.35
CA TYR A 19 -7.06 10.20 13.55
C TYR A 19 -7.10 11.03 14.83
N GLY A 20 -7.99 12.02 14.90
CA GLY A 20 -8.17 12.85 16.08
C GLY A 20 -8.70 12.11 17.33
N ASP A 21 -9.09 10.84 17.18
CA ASP A 21 -9.60 9.97 18.24
C ASP A 21 -8.59 8.95 18.77
N ARG A 22 -7.37 8.88 18.19
CA ARG A 22 -6.35 7.87 18.54
C ARG A 22 -4.96 8.23 18.06
N ASN A 23 -3.97 7.58 18.66
CA ASN A 23 -2.59 7.58 18.19
C ASN A 23 -2.30 6.40 17.26
N HIS A 24 -1.29 6.53 16.40
CA HIS A 24 -0.80 5.43 15.59
C HIS A 24 -0.06 4.41 16.46
N THR A 25 -0.12 3.14 16.06
CA THR A 25 0.75 2.11 16.62
C THR A 25 2.19 2.32 16.15
N GLU A 26 3.17 1.93 16.98
CA GLU A 26 4.59 2.08 16.64
C GLU A 26 4.96 1.30 15.37
N VAL A 27 5.82 1.91 14.55
CA VAL A 27 6.15 1.45 13.17
C VAL A 27 7.15 0.28 13.12
N TRP A 28 7.71 -0.13 14.27
CA TRP A 28 8.87 -1.01 14.38
C TRP A 28 8.69 -2.45 13.82
N SER A 29 7.47 -2.88 13.51
CA SER A 29 7.17 -4.24 13.05
C SER A 29 6.64 -4.36 11.62
N TYR A 30 6.50 -3.25 10.87
CA TYR A 30 5.81 -3.30 9.57
C TYR A 30 6.52 -4.16 8.54
N THR A 31 7.83 -4.06 8.45
CA THR A 31 8.62 -4.83 7.47
C THR A 31 8.44 -6.33 7.73
N ASP A 32 8.54 -6.75 9.00
CA ASP A 32 8.41 -8.16 9.38
C ASP A 32 6.99 -8.68 9.19
N GLU A 33 5.97 -7.94 9.67
CA GLU A 33 4.57 -8.33 9.53
C GLU A 33 4.14 -8.41 8.05
N LEU A 34 4.56 -7.44 7.23
CA LEU A 34 4.29 -7.43 5.80
C LEU A 34 5.00 -8.60 5.12
N ALA A 35 6.25 -8.88 5.48
CA ALA A 35 7.01 -10.01 4.97
C ALA A 35 6.34 -11.35 5.29
N GLU A 36 5.84 -11.54 6.52
CA GLU A 36 5.13 -12.75 6.93
C GLU A 36 3.85 -12.97 6.09
N ILE A 37 3.05 -11.92 5.90
CA ILE A 37 1.83 -12.00 5.07
C ILE A 37 2.18 -12.34 3.62
N ILE A 38 3.22 -11.73 3.07
CA ILE A 38 3.69 -11.98 1.71
C ILE A 38 4.15 -13.45 1.61
N ASP A 39 5.02 -13.90 2.51
CA ASP A 39 5.59 -15.24 2.49
C ASP A 39 4.51 -16.32 2.60
N GLU A 40 3.59 -16.18 3.56
CA GLU A 40 2.45 -17.08 3.74
C GLU A 40 1.55 -17.14 2.50
N THR A 41 1.22 -15.98 1.92
CA THR A 41 0.26 -15.88 0.82
C THR A 41 0.86 -16.41 -0.49
N LEU A 42 2.07 -15.97 -0.83
CA LEU A 42 2.75 -16.40 -2.06
C LEU A 42 3.12 -17.88 -1.98
N GLY A 43 3.55 -18.38 -0.82
CA GLY A 43 3.86 -19.80 -0.58
C GLY A 43 2.65 -20.72 -0.78
N LYS A 44 1.43 -20.23 -0.60
CA LYS A 44 0.18 -20.94 -0.91
C LYS A 44 -0.27 -20.80 -2.37
N GLY A 45 0.52 -20.15 -3.21
CA GLY A 45 0.17 -19.89 -4.61
C GLY A 45 -0.89 -18.80 -4.78
N GLY A 46 -1.08 -17.94 -3.77
CA GLY A 46 -2.01 -16.81 -3.79
C GLY A 46 -1.37 -15.50 -4.24
N ASN A 47 -2.18 -14.47 -4.40
CA ASN A 47 -1.72 -13.10 -4.67
C ASN A 47 -1.92 -12.23 -3.44
N VAL A 48 -1.00 -11.29 -3.22
CA VAL A 48 -1.18 -10.19 -2.27
C VAL A 48 -1.68 -8.96 -3.04
N VAL A 49 -2.90 -8.52 -2.77
CA VAL A 49 -3.51 -7.36 -3.41
C VAL A 49 -3.54 -6.21 -2.41
N ILE A 50 -2.93 -5.08 -2.77
CA ILE A 50 -2.78 -3.93 -1.88
C ILE A 50 -3.49 -2.71 -2.50
N PRO A 51 -4.69 -2.37 -2.03
CA PRO A 51 -5.33 -1.11 -2.37
C PRO A 51 -4.50 0.05 -1.84
N SER A 52 -4.08 0.95 -2.72
CA SER A 52 -3.19 2.04 -2.33
C SER A 52 -3.51 3.35 -3.05
N PHE A 53 -3.31 4.47 -2.37
CA PHE A 53 -3.28 5.77 -3.03
C PHE A 53 -2.04 5.87 -3.92
N ALA A 54 -2.21 6.49 -5.08
CA ALA A 54 -1.17 6.58 -6.10
C ALA A 54 0.03 7.43 -5.65
N VAL A 55 -0.20 8.42 -4.79
CA VAL A 55 0.81 9.35 -4.29
C VAL A 55 1.04 9.12 -2.80
N GLY A 56 2.28 9.07 -2.38
CA GLY A 56 2.73 8.86 -1.01
C GLY A 56 2.71 7.38 -0.62
N ARG A 57 1.53 6.82 -0.40
CA ARG A 57 1.36 5.46 0.12
C ARG A 57 1.99 4.37 -0.76
N THR A 58 1.85 4.48 -2.08
CA THR A 58 2.48 3.52 -2.99
C THR A 58 4.02 3.57 -2.86
N GLN A 59 4.61 4.75 -2.74
CA GLN A 59 6.05 4.90 -2.61
C GLN A 59 6.56 4.37 -1.26
N GLU A 60 5.83 4.58 -0.17
CA GLU A 60 6.16 3.96 1.12
C GLU A 60 6.14 2.42 1.06
N LEU A 61 5.13 1.85 0.41
CA LEU A 61 5.08 0.39 0.19
C LEU A 61 6.27 -0.12 -0.61
N LEU A 62 6.70 0.61 -1.65
CA LEU A 62 7.89 0.23 -2.42
C LEU A 62 9.15 0.25 -1.56
N TYR A 63 9.27 1.23 -0.67
CA TYR A 63 10.39 1.31 0.27
C TYR A 63 10.43 0.05 1.16
N PHE A 64 9.33 -0.32 1.82
CA PHE A 64 9.28 -1.51 2.67
C PHE A 64 9.47 -2.82 1.89
N ILE A 65 8.87 -2.95 0.70
CA ILE A 65 9.03 -4.15 -0.13
C ILE A 65 10.48 -4.30 -0.61
N ARG A 66 11.16 -3.19 -0.94
CA ARG A 66 12.60 -3.22 -1.23
C ARG A 66 13.39 -3.76 -0.03
N GLU A 67 13.13 -3.22 1.15
CA GLU A 67 13.79 -3.67 2.38
C GLU A 67 13.54 -5.17 2.66
N ILE A 68 12.30 -5.64 2.49
CA ILE A 68 11.94 -7.06 2.60
C ILE A 68 12.77 -7.93 1.63
N LYS A 69 12.96 -7.45 0.38
CA LYS A 69 13.75 -8.15 -0.62
C LYS A 69 15.24 -8.14 -0.30
N ASP A 70 15.78 -6.98 0.08
CA ASP A 70 17.21 -6.82 0.41
C ASP A 70 17.61 -7.69 1.61
N GLN A 71 16.74 -7.80 2.61
CA GLN A 71 16.93 -8.66 3.78
C GLN A 71 16.55 -10.14 3.51
N GLY A 72 15.94 -10.43 2.37
CA GLY A 72 15.51 -11.79 1.99
C GLY A 72 14.53 -12.39 2.99
N LEU A 73 13.56 -11.62 3.49
CA LEU A 73 12.60 -12.06 4.52
C LEU A 73 11.56 -13.04 3.97
N VAL A 74 11.22 -12.95 2.69
CA VAL A 74 10.30 -13.89 2.02
C VAL A 74 11.09 -15.09 1.50
N LYS A 75 10.78 -16.27 2.01
CA LYS A 75 11.52 -17.52 1.73
C LYS A 75 10.81 -18.41 0.71
N SER A 76 9.48 -18.40 0.70
CA SER A 76 8.67 -19.26 -0.17
C SER A 76 8.82 -18.93 -1.66
N VAL A 77 8.93 -17.64 -1.98
CA VAL A 77 9.11 -17.13 -3.35
C VAL A 77 10.08 -15.94 -3.29
N PRO A 78 11.41 -16.19 -3.15
CA PRO A 78 12.40 -15.11 -2.93
C PRO A 78 12.37 -14.01 -4.01
N ASP A 79 12.22 -14.40 -5.28
CA ASP A 79 12.16 -13.49 -6.42
C ASP A 79 10.73 -13.06 -6.80
N PHE A 80 9.83 -12.91 -5.82
CA PHE A 80 8.45 -12.58 -6.09
C PHE A 80 8.29 -11.29 -6.92
N PRO A 81 7.40 -11.31 -7.95
CA PRO A 81 7.14 -10.12 -8.75
C PRO A 81 6.17 -9.17 -8.05
N VAL A 82 6.40 -7.87 -8.23
CA VAL A 82 5.58 -6.78 -7.71
C VAL A 82 5.11 -5.91 -8.88
N TYR A 83 3.82 -5.69 -8.95
CA TYR A 83 3.18 -4.90 -10.00
C TYR A 83 2.53 -3.65 -9.42
N ILE A 84 2.91 -2.48 -9.93
CA ILE A 84 2.17 -1.23 -9.71
C ILE A 84 1.21 -1.06 -10.89
N ASP A 85 -0.06 -1.35 -10.65
CA ASP A 85 -1.10 -1.19 -11.66
C ASP A 85 -1.89 0.10 -11.45
N SER A 86 -1.20 1.21 -11.70
CA SER A 86 -1.75 2.56 -11.64
C SER A 86 -0.86 3.52 -12.45
N PRO A 87 -1.33 4.05 -13.59
CA PRO A 87 -0.57 5.04 -14.37
C PRO A 87 -0.19 6.28 -13.55
N LEU A 88 -1.09 6.74 -12.67
CA LEU A 88 -0.81 7.87 -11.78
C LEU A 88 0.28 7.54 -10.76
N ALA A 89 0.27 6.33 -10.19
CA ALA A 89 1.31 5.91 -9.25
C ALA A 89 2.69 5.83 -9.94
N LYS A 90 2.74 5.37 -11.19
CA LYS A 90 3.97 5.41 -12.00
C LYS A 90 4.49 6.84 -12.13
N ALA A 91 3.63 7.78 -12.56
CA ALA A 91 4.03 9.18 -12.72
C ALA A 91 4.50 9.79 -11.39
N ALA A 92 3.81 9.53 -10.29
CA ALA A 92 4.21 9.96 -8.95
C ALA A 92 5.58 9.37 -8.56
N THR A 93 5.79 8.06 -8.74
CA THR A 93 7.06 7.41 -8.42
C THR A 93 8.23 8.02 -9.21
N THR A 94 8.01 8.40 -10.47
CA THR A 94 9.03 9.12 -11.26
C THR A 94 9.44 10.45 -10.61
N VAL A 95 8.47 11.19 -10.05
CA VAL A 95 8.75 12.44 -9.31
C VAL A 95 9.52 12.12 -8.01
N PHE A 96 9.13 11.09 -7.28
CA PHE A 96 9.81 10.64 -6.05
C PHE A 96 11.23 10.10 -6.32
N CYS A 97 11.56 9.70 -7.54
CA CYS A 97 12.92 9.32 -7.94
C CYS A 97 13.78 10.53 -8.37
N GLY A 98 13.22 11.74 -8.37
CA GLY A 98 13.92 12.97 -8.72
C GLY A 98 14.77 13.54 -7.58
N ASP A 99 14.99 14.85 -7.59
CA ASP A 99 15.72 15.53 -6.52
C ASP A 99 14.87 15.63 -5.26
N LEU A 100 15.21 14.85 -4.26
CA LEU A 100 14.54 14.78 -2.95
C LEU A 100 15.30 15.57 -1.87
N HIS A 101 16.28 16.38 -2.25
CA HIS A 101 17.05 17.20 -1.31
C HIS A 101 16.12 18.14 -0.53
N GLY A 102 16.13 18.03 0.79
CA GLY A 102 15.29 18.84 1.67
C GLY A 102 13.96 18.21 2.10
N TYR A 103 13.57 17.06 1.50
CA TYR A 103 12.34 16.35 1.85
C TYR A 103 12.60 15.06 2.64
N LEU A 104 13.76 14.45 2.45
CA LEU A 104 14.16 13.23 3.15
C LEU A 104 14.82 13.54 4.50
N ASP A 105 14.67 12.62 5.45
CA ASP A 105 15.45 12.56 6.68
C ASP A 105 16.89 12.10 6.40
N GLU A 106 17.72 12.08 7.44
CA GLU A 106 19.15 11.76 7.31
C GLU A 106 19.37 10.31 6.87
N ASP A 107 18.59 9.35 7.40
CA ASP A 107 18.71 7.92 7.10
C ASP A 107 18.37 7.63 5.62
N ALA A 108 17.29 8.22 5.11
CA ALA A 108 16.91 8.08 3.71
C ALA A 108 17.93 8.77 2.76
N LEU A 109 18.53 9.90 3.19
CA LEU A 109 19.60 10.57 2.42
C LEU A 109 20.87 9.73 2.35
N GLU A 110 21.23 8.99 3.40
CA GLU A 110 22.36 8.07 3.38
C GLU A 110 22.15 6.94 2.35
N LEU A 111 20.97 6.34 2.33
CA LEU A 111 20.63 5.32 1.33
C LEU A 111 20.78 5.84 -0.11
N VAL A 112 20.36 7.07 -0.38
CA VAL A 112 20.50 7.69 -1.72
C VAL A 112 21.97 7.95 -2.06
N LYS A 113 22.79 8.37 -1.09
CA LYS A 113 24.25 8.60 -1.29
C LYS A 113 24.97 7.31 -1.65
N ASP A 114 24.58 6.19 -1.09
CA ASP A 114 25.13 4.85 -1.39
C ASP A 114 24.68 4.30 -2.75
N GLY A 115 23.92 5.07 -3.54
CA GLY A 115 23.44 4.68 -4.86
C GLY A 115 22.22 3.76 -4.79
N THR A 116 21.59 3.61 -3.65
CA THR A 116 20.38 2.79 -3.47
C THR A 116 19.17 3.49 -4.08
N HIS A 117 18.51 2.81 -5.01
CA HIS A 117 17.24 3.26 -5.55
C HIS A 117 16.09 2.88 -4.59
N MET A 118 15.64 3.83 -3.76
CA MET A 118 14.65 3.59 -2.70
C MET A 118 13.33 2.98 -3.17
N PHE A 119 12.93 3.26 -4.41
CA PHE A 119 11.64 2.85 -4.97
C PHE A 119 11.78 1.91 -6.16
N SER A 120 12.96 1.27 -6.34
CA SER A 120 13.23 0.35 -7.44
C SER A 120 14.00 -0.88 -6.93
N PHE A 121 13.62 -2.05 -7.40
CA PHE A 121 14.23 -3.33 -7.04
C PHE A 121 13.96 -4.36 -8.16
N PRO A 122 14.68 -5.49 -8.19
CA PRO A 122 14.44 -6.56 -9.15
C PRO A 122 12.99 -7.07 -9.11
N ASN A 123 12.42 -7.37 -10.28
CA ASN A 123 11.03 -7.84 -10.46
C ASN A 123 9.94 -6.83 -10.03
N LEU A 124 10.26 -5.52 -10.01
CA LEU A 124 9.26 -4.46 -9.97
C LEU A 124 8.79 -4.13 -11.39
N HIS A 125 7.50 -4.19 -11.62
CA HIS A 125 6.85 -3.93 -12.91
C HIS A 125 5.85 -2.78 -12.80
N LEU A 126 5.96 -1.82 -13.70
CA LEU A 126 5.03 -0.70 -13.81
C LEU A 126 4.07 -0.99 -14.96
N VAL A 127 2.80 -1.17 -14.64
CA VAL A 127 1.74 -1.51 -15.61
C VAL A 127 1.14 -0.24 -16.21
N GLU A 128 1.23 -0.11 -17.52
CA GLU A 128 0.79 1.10 -18.22
C GLU A 128 -0.57 0.90 -18.89
N THR A 129 -0.71 -0.17 -19.63
CA THR A 129 -1.86 -0.41 -20.48
C THR A 129 -2.99 -1.18 -19.76
N THR A 130 -4.20 -1.05 -20.29
CA THR A 130 -5.33 -1.85 -19.82
C THR A 130 -5.15 -3.33 -20.14
N GLU A 131 -4.46 -3.64 -21.23
CA GLU A 131 -4.18 -5.00 -21.65
C GLU A 131 -3.27 -5.71 -20.68
N GLU A 132 -2.15 -5.07 -20.30
CA GLU A 132 -1.24 -5.58 -19.25
C GLU A 132 -1.98 -5.80 -17.92
N SER A 133 -2.81 -4.82 -17.51
CA SER A 133 -3.63 -4.94 -16.30
C SER A 133 -4.57 -6.15 -16.32
N ARG A 134 -5.17 -6.45 -17.48
CA ARG A 134 -6.02 -7.63 -17.65
C ARG A 134 -5.22 -8.93 -17.57
N MET A 135 -4.04 -8.94 -18.19
CA MET A 135 -3.16 -10.12 -18.18
C MET A 135 -2.72 -10.50 -16.75
N LEU A 136 -2.53 -9.55 -15.85
CA LEU A 136 -2.24 -9.83 -14.44
C LEU A 136 -3.29 -10.71 -13.77
N ASN A 137 -4.55 -10.55 -14.13
CA ASN A 137 -5.66 -11.33 -13.58
C ASN A 137 -5.77 -12.74 -14.20
N MET A 138 -5.16 -12.97 -15.35
CA MET A 138 -5.11 -14.26 -16.04
C MET A 138 -3.88 -15.07 -15.64
N ASP A 139 -2.80 -14.41 -15.31
CA ASP A 139 -1.54 -15.04 -14.89
C ASP A 139 -1.66 -15.61 -13.47
N LYS A 140 -1.34 -16.90 -13.34
CA LYS A 140 -1.43 -17.67 -12.10
C LYS A 140 -0.19 -17.59 -11.20
N THR A 141 0.88 -16.98 -11.68
CA THR A 141 2.10 -16.77 -10.90
C THR A 141 1.78 -15.95 -9.64
N PRO A 142 2.16 -16.43 -8.43
CA PRO A 142 1.98 -15.66 -7.21
C PRO A 142 2.71 -14.31 -7.29
N LYS A 143 2.01 -13.25 -6.93
CA LYS A 143 2.52 -11.87 -7.10
C LYS A 143 1.93 -10.90 -6.11
N ILE A 144 2.59 -9.76 -5.96
CA ILE A 144 2.02 -8.58 -5.28
C ILE A 144 1.45 -7.65 -6.35
N ILE A 145 0.23 -7.15 -6.12
CA ILE A 145 -0.44 -6.16 -6.98
C ILE A 145 -0.80 -4.95 -6.12
N ILE A 146 -0.16 -3.82 -6.40
CA ILE A 146 -0.45 -2.52 -5.79
C ILE A 146 -1.26 -1.71 -6.79
N SER A 147 -2.47 -1.30 -6.43
CA SER A 147 -3.35 -0.60 -7.38
C SER A 147 -4.26 0.43 -6.69
N ALA A 148 -4.53 1.52 -7.37
CA ALA A 148 -5.47 2.54 -6.92
C ALA A 148 -6.93 2.16 -7.30
N SER A 149 -7.94 2.58 -6.51
CA SER A 149 -7.90 3.50 -5.38
C SER A 149 -7.69 2.79 -4.04
N GLY A 150 -7.18 3.52 -3.05
CA GLY A 150 -6.91 2.98 -1.72
C GLY A 150 -8.15 2.55 -0.92
N MET A 151 -9.35 3.06 -1.26
CA MET A 151 -10.62 2.70 -0.61
C MET A 151 -11.49 1.74 -1.45
N CYS A 152 -10.98 1.27 -2.59
CA CYS A 152 -11.59 0.28 -3.49
C CYS A 152 -12.88 0.73 -4.23
N ASP A 153 -13.26 2.00 -4.16
CA ASP A 153 -14.51 2.47 -4.80
C ASP A 153 -14.37 2.72 -6.30
N ALA A 154 -13.16 2.95 -6.77
CA ALA A 154 -12.84 3.22 -8.17
C ALA A 154 -11.52 2.58 -8.59
N GLY A 155 -11.19 2.67 -9.86
CA GLY A 155 -9.89 2.29 -10.41
C GLY A 155 -9.72 0.81 -10.70
N ARG A 156 -8.50 0.47 -11.13
CA ARG A 156 -8.12 -0.90 -11.55
C ARG A 156 -8.16 -1.90 -10.40
N ILE A 157 -7.98 -1.45 -9.15
CA ILE A 157 -8.07 -2.28 -7.95
C ILE A 157 -9.36 -3.11 -7.91
N ARG A 158 -10.48 -2.57 -8.38
CA ARG A 158 -11.76 -3.28 -8.38
C ARG A 158 -11.75 -4.53 -9.27
N HIS A 159 -11.00 -4.51 -10.38
CA HIS A 159 -10.79 -5.68 -11.24
C HIS A 159 -9.94 -6.72 -10.51
N HIS A 160 -8.85 -6.31 -9.86
CA HIS A 160 -8.02 -7.23 -9.09
C HIS A 160 -8.79 -7.84 -7.92
N LEU A 161 -9.61 -7.07 -7.21
CA LEU A 161 -10.49 -7.59 -6.16
C LEU A 161 -11.49 -8.62 -6.70
N LYS A 162 -12.12 -8.37 -7.85
CA LYS A 162 -13.02 -9.34 -8.50
C LYS A 162 -12.35 -10.69 -8.72
N HIS A 163 -11.08 -10.70 -9.11
CA HIS A 163 -10.32 -11.92 -9.43
C HIS A 163 -9.64 -12.58 -8.23
N ASN A 164 -9.51 -11.89 -7.10
CA ASN A 164 -8.76 -12.39 -5.94
C ASN A 164 -9.60 -12.60 -4.68
N LEU A 165 -10.71 -11.87 -4.46
CA LEU A 165 -11.51 -11.98 -3.23
C LEU A 165 -12.06 -13.38 -2.97
N TRP A 166 -12.44 -14.12 -4.00
CA TRP A 166 -12.98 -15.49 -3.87
C TRP A 166 -11.91 -16.56 -3.64
N ARG A 167 -10.63 -16.21 -3.78
CA ARG A 167 -9.48 -17.12 -3.64
C ARG A 167 -9.03 -17.17 -2.18
N ALA A 168 -9.25 -18.29 -1.51
CA ALA A 168 -8.88 -18.47 -0.10
C ALA A 168 -7.36 -18.45 0.17
N ASN A 169 -6.54 -18.63 -0.88
CA ASN A 169 -5.08 -18.54 -0.80
C ASN A 169 -4.54 -17.12 -1.06
N SER A 170 -5.38 -16.16 -1.42
CA SER A 170 -4.97 -14.78 -1.64
C SER A 170 -5.20 -13.92 -0.40
N ALA A 171 -4.52 -12.77 -0.33
CA ALA A 171 -4.72 -11.77 0.71
C ALA A 171 -5.01 -10.40 0.11
N VAL A 172 -5.85 -9.61 0.78
CA VAL A 172 -6.04 -8.18 0.52
C VAL A 172 -5.55 -7.43 1.74
N VAL A 173 -4.54 -6.57 1.54
CA VAL A 173 -3.84 -5.87 2.62
C VAL A 173 -4.17 -4.37 2.53
N PHE A 174 -4.96 -3.89 3.47
CA PHE A 174 -5.26 -2.47 3.61
C PHE A 174 -4.15 -1.77 4.40
N VAL A 175 -3.62 -0.70 3.85
CA VAL A 175 -2.48 0.07 4.41
C VAL A 175 -2.84 1.53 4.69
N GLY A 176 -4.12 1.85 4.76
CA GLY A 176 -4.61 3.20 5.00
C GLY A 176 -6.05 3.21 5.49
N PHE A 177 -6.46 4.37 5.98
CA PHE A 177 -7.81 4.59 6.48
C PHE A 177 -8.88 4.23 5.45
N GLN A 178 -9.95 3.58 5.92
CA GLN A 178 -11.10 3.21 5.10
C GLN A 178 -12.34 3.94 5.63
N SER A 179 -12.83 4.89 4.85
CA SER A 179 -14.01 5.70 5.22
C SER A 179 -15.28 4.86 5.29
N PRO A 180 -16.20 5.16 6.21
CA PRO A 180 -17.51 4.55 6.25
C PRO A 180 -18.22 4.62 4.89
N GLY A 181 -18.88 3.53 4.50
CA GLY A 181 -19.60 3.41 3.23
C GLY A 181 -18.76 2.94 2.04
N THR A 182 -17.43 2.95 2.12
CA THR A 182 -16.55 2.47 1.04
C THR A 182 -16.51 0.94 0.96
N LEU A 183 -16.14 0.42 -0.22
CA LEU A 183 -15.94 -1.02 -0.39
C LEU A 183 -14.82 -1.55 0.53
N GLY A 184 -13.73 -0.80 0.67
CA GLY A 184 -12.62 -1.18 1.56
C GLY A 184 -13.08 -1.30 3.01
N ARG A 185 -13.91 -0.38 3.50
CA ARG A 185 -14.46 -0.44 4.85
C ARG A 185 -15.35 -1.67 5.05
N ARG A 186 -16.21 -1.97 4.09
CA ARG A 186 -17.07 -3.17 4.14
C ARG A 186 -16.26 -4.46 4.20
N LEU A 187 -15.15 -4.54 3.45
CA LEU A 187 -14.25 -5.70 3.50
C LEU A 187 -13.59 -5.84 4.88
N LEU A 188 -13.14 -4.73 5.49
CA LEU A 188 -12.59 -4.73 6.85
C LEU A 188 -13.64 -5.12 7.91
N ASP A 189 -14.90 -4.74 7.70
CA ASP A 189 -16.02 -5.10 8.59
C ASP A 189 -16.44 -6.58 8.45
N GLY A 190 -15.78 -7.36 7.57
CA GLY A 190 -15.99 -8.80 7.46
C GLY A 190 -17.18 -9.21 6.60
N VAL A 191 -17.58 -8.43 5.62
CA VAL A 191 -18.65 -8.81 4.69
C VAL A 191 -18.31 -10.11 3.96
N GLU A 192 -19.23 -11.04 3.89
CA GLU A 192 -19.03 -12.35 3.24
C GLU A 192 -19.08 -12.29 1.72
N LYS A 193 -19.79 -11.29 1.17
CA LYS A 193 -19.98 -11.10 -0.26
C LYS A 193 -20.03 -9.63 -0.63
N VAL A 194 -19.51 -9.29 -1.80
CA VAL A 194 -19.56 -7.93 -2.38
C VAL A 194 -20.03 -7.98 -3.82
N LYS A 195 -20.65 -6.89 -4.29
CA LYS A 195 -21.04 -6.77 -5.70
C LYS A 195 -20.01 -5.95 -6.46
N LEU A 196 -19.36 -6.57 -7.44
CA LEU A 196 -18.38 -5.93 -8.34
C LEU A 196 -18.80 -6.13 -9.78
N PHE A 197 -18.92 -5.03 -10.54
CA PHE A 197 -19.32 -5.04 -11.97
C PHE A 197 -20.60 -5.85 -12.24
N GLY A 198 -21.58 -5.76 -11.32
CA GLY A 198 -22.85 -6.47 -11.46
C GLY A 198 -22.85 -7.91 -10.92
N GLU A 199 -21.69 -8.50 -10.64
CA GLU A 199 -21.55 -9.86 -10.15
C GLU A 199 -21.36 -9.92 -8.62
N GLU A 200 -21.93 -10.91 -7.97
CA GLU A 200 -21.72 -11.20 -6.55
C GLU A 200 -20.45 -12.04 -6.37
N ILE A 201 -19.51 -11.52 -5.60
CA ILE A 201 -18.21 -12.14 -5.33
C ILE A 201 -18.12 -12.50 -3.86
N ALA A 202 -17.87 -13.77 -3.57
CA ALA A 202 -17.61 -14.23 -2.20
C ALA A 202 -16.26 -13.69 -1.69
N VAL A 203 -16.18 -13.31 -0.43
CA VAL A 203 -14.96 -12.87 0.24
C VAL A 203 -14.38 -14.06 1.00
N LYS A 204 -13.39 -14.73 0.41
CA LYS A 204 -12.65 -15.86 0.99
C LYS A 204 -11.18 -15.54 1.21
N ALA A 205 -10.67 -14.52 0.54
CA ALA A 205 -9.31 -14.04 0.73
C ALA A 205 -9.11 -13.55 2.17
N LYS A 206 -7.89 -13.68 2.68
CA LYS A 206 -7.49 -13.10 3.98
C LYS A 206 -7.55 -11.57 3.86
N ILE A 207 -8.34 -10.92 4.70
CA ILE A 207 -8.41 -9.46 4.79
C ILE A 207 -7.53 -9.02 5.94
N VAL A 208 -6.55 -8.18 5.65
CA VAL A 208 -5.58 -7.67 6.63
C VAL A 208 -5.69 -6.16 6.70
N ASN A 209 -5.68 -5.61 7.91
CA ASN A 209 -5.65 -4.18 8.17
C ASN A 209 -4.33 -3.82 8.84
N PHE A 210 -3.44 -3.21 8.08
CA PHE A 210 -2.21 -2.63 8.59
C PHE A 210 -2.50 -1.26 9.19
N GLN A 211 -2.47 -1.17 10.51
CA GLN A 211 -2.66 0.11 11.21
C GLN A 211 -1.30 0.76 11.45
N GLY A 212 -1.21 2.08 11.27
CA GLY A 212 -0.02 2.87 11.59
C GLY A 212 0.73 3.45 10.39
N LEU A 213 0.60 2.87 9.18
CA LEU A 213 1.05 3.55 7.98
C LEU A 213 0.04 4.65 7.63
N SER A 214 0.25 5.85 8.11
CA SER A 214 -0.59 7.01 7.77
C SER A 214 0.25 8.27 7.65
N SER A 215 -0.02 9.06 6.61
CA SER A 215 0.49 10.42 6.49
C SER A 215 -0.43 11.46 7.17
N HIS A 216 -1.55 11.01 7.73
CA HIS A 216 -2.36 11.84 8.61
C HIS A 216 -1.76 11.89 10.00
N ALA A 217 -1.84 13.03 10.67
CA ALA A 217 -1.37 13.16 12.04
C ALA A 217 -2.23 12.33 13.01
N ALA A 218 -1.61 11.78 14.03
CA ALA A 218 -2.28 11.13 15.15
C ALA A 218 -2.87 12.17 16.12
N HIS A 219 -3.61 11.73 17.14
CA HIS A 219 -4.25 12.59 18.12
C HIS A 219 -3.27 13.61 18.76
N ASP A 220 -2.17 13.11 19.33
CA ASP A 220 -1.26 13.97 20.08
C ASP A 220 -0.60 15.05 19.22
N PRO A 221 -0.04 14.75 18.04
CA PRO A 221 0.46 15.77 17.11
C PRO A 221 -0.61 16.79 16.65
N LEU A 222 -1.88 16.38 16.53
CA LEU A 222 -2.97 17.29 16.18
C LEU A 222 -3.28 18.27 17.31
N VAL A 223 -3.17 17.83 18.56
CA VAL A 223 -3.41 18.67 19.74
C VAL A 223 -2.24 19.63 20.01
N GLU A 224 -1.02 19.20 19.68
CA GLU A 224 0.20 20.01 19.86
C GLU A 224 0.35 21.09 18.79
N TRP A 225 -0.22 20.91 17.61
CA TRP A 225 -0.15 21.85 16.47
C TRP A 225 -0.97 23.10 16.72
#